data_36e629d44a15d9508d08f83e5827a32a
#
_entry.id   36e629d44a15d9508d08f83e5827a32a
#
_cell.length_a   1.000
_cell.length_b   1.000
_cell.length_c   1.000
_cell.angle_alpha   90.00
_cell.angle_beta   90.00
_cell.angle_gamma   90.00
#
_symmetry.space_group_name_H-M   'P 1'
#
loop_
_entity.id
_entity.type
_entity.pdbx_description
1 polymer ?
#
loop_
_entity_poly.entity_id
_entity_poly.type
_entity_poly.pdbx_seq_one_letter_code
_entity_poly.pdbx_strand_id
1 'polypeptide(L)'
;PLQERLDRLGKTLGLVAIAIVAVVFVAGIRRGENALEMLMTSVSLAVAAVPEGLAAIVTIVLALGMQQMSRQRAIIRRLPAVETLGATTIICSDKTGTLTKNEMTVVAGYVNDQRFQLSGDRFSELPDGIESLLVASALANDARLEPEDNGQMRVIGDPTEGALIMAAARVGLDPRRLSTDFPRLNEIPFDSERKLMTTFHGHGGNGLMPTSAEFFTLTKGAPDVLISRCDKILYNRSVAALDDDIRQRIMQANTSFAQEGLRVLAVAFRSWDSSPEKMDSQSVEQGLTFLGLVALQDPPRDEVREAVRQCFSAGIHPVMITGDHKDTAVAIAKEIGIWQAQNRVLTGSELEAMSDDQLEDIAEQVSVYARVSPEHKLRIVNAYKKHGHVVAMTGDGVNDAPALKRADIGVAMGITGTDAAKEAADMVLTDDNFATIVAAMA
;
A
#
# COMPACT_ATOMS: atom_id res chain seq x y z
N PRO A 1 24.29 -18.46 3.40
CA PRO A 1 24.56 -17.85 2.08
C PRO A 1 25.60 -18.67 1.32
N LEU A 2 25.51 -18.70 -0.01
CA LEU A 2 26.44 -19.42 -0.88
C LEU A 2 27.90 -19.03 -0.59
N GLN A 3 28.13 -17.76 -0.36
CA GLN A 3 29.47 -17.24 0.00
C GLN A 3 30.03 -17.88 1.26
N GLU A 4 29.27 -18.07 2.32
CA GLU A 4 29.75 -18.76 3.53
C GLU A 4 29.99 -20.26 3.28
N ARG A 5 29.15 -20.89 2.45
CA ARG A 5 29.37 -22.31 2.06
C ARG A 5 30.60 -22.43 1.20
N LEU A 6 30.84 -21.50 0.28
CA LEU A 6 32.06 -21.46 -0.55
C LEU A 6 33.30 -21.18 0.29
N ASP A 7 33.23 -20.28 1.27
CA ASP A 7 34.33 -20.03 2.23
C ASP A 7 34.67 -21.30 3.04
N ARG A 8 33.64 -22.01 3.53
CA ARG A 8 33.84 -23.28 4.23
C ARG A 8 34.44 -24.34 3.29
N LEU A 9 33.94 -24.45 2.07
CA LEU A 9 34.46 -25.35 1.07
C LEU A 9 35.93 -25.02 0.75
N GLY A 10 36.25 -23.74 0.54
CA GLY A 10 37.60 -23.25 0.31
C GLY A 10 38.56 -23.61 1.45
N LYS A 11 38.13 -23.38 2.71
CA LYS A 11 38.91 -23.78 3.89
C LYS A 11 39.11 -25.28 3.97
N THR A 12 38.08 -26.09 3.69
CA THR A 12 38.15 -27.55 3.70
C THR A 12 39.07 -28.05 2.63
N LEU A 13 38.96 -27.56 1.37
CA LEU A 13 39.82 -27.89 0.27
C LEU A 13 41.28 -27.49 0.54
N GLY A 14 41.51 -26.31 1.13
CA GLY A 14 42.84 -25.87 1.53
C GLY A 14 43.48 -26.81 2.55
N LEU A 15 42.70 -27.28 3.54
CA LEU A 15 43.17 -28.22 4.55
C LEU A 15 43.49 -29.60 3.94
N VAL A 16 42.65 -30.08 3.03
CA VAL A 16 42.90 -31.33 2.27
C VAL A 16 44.13 -31.19 1.38
N ALA A 17 44.30 -30.05 0.70
CA ALA A 17 45.46 -29.79 -0.13
C ALA A 17 46.76 -29.83 0.70
N ILE A 18 46.78 -29.19 1.87
CA ILE A 18 47.93 -29.21 2.81
C ILE A 18 48.22 -30.65 3.25
N ALA A 19 47.21 -31.47 3.54
CA ALA A 19 47.38 -32.86 3.94
C ALA A 19 47.99 -33.68 2.79
N ILE A 20 47.51 -33.48 1.54
CA ILE A 20 48.06 -34.13 0.34
C ILE A 20 49.53 -33.74 0.12
N VAL A 21 49.86 -32.44 0.24
CA VAL A 21 51.22 -31.91 0.15
C VAL A 21 52.14 -32.63 1.14
N ALA A 22 51.71 -32.73 2.41
CA ALA A 22 52.50 -33.40 3.45
C ALA A 22 52.71 -34.88 3.14
N VAL A 23 51.70 -35.60 2.69
CA VAL A 23 51.80 -37.03 2.29
C VAL A 23 52.75 -37.21 1.12
N VAL A 24 52.58 -36.42 0.05
CA VAL A 24 53.43 -36.51 -1.17
C VAL A 24 54.88 -36.16 -0.82
N PHE A 25 55.10 -35.11 -0.04
CA PHE A 25 56.44 -34.72 0.39
C PHE A 25 57.12 -35.82 1.22
N VAL A 26 56.44 -36.37 2.24
CA VAL A 26 56.97 -37.43 3.07
C VAL A 26 57.26 -38.73 2.28
N ALA A 27 56.34 -39.07 1.36
CA ALA A 27 56.50 -40.25 0.50
C ALA A 27 57.69 -40.11 -0.46
N GLY A 28 57.91 -38.93 -1.06
CA GLY A 28 59.05 -38.64 -1.90
C GLY A 28 60.37 -38.69 -1.16
N ILE A 29 60.47 -38.08 0.00
CA ILE A 29 61.65 -38.14 0.87
C ILE A 29 61.97 -39.58 1.25
N ARG A 30 60.97 -40.41 1.58
CA ARG A 30 61.16 -41.82 1.90
C ARG A 30 61.67 -42.66 0.69
N ARG A 31 61.42 -42.22 -0.53
CA ARG A 31 61.93 -42.84 -1.77
C ARG A 31 63.32 -42.38 -2.15
N GLY A 32 63.93 -41.44 -1.40
CA GLY A 32 65.28 -40.92 -1.63
C GLY A 32 65.37 -39.78 -2.62
N GLU A 33 64.20 -39.14 -2.96
CA GLU A 33 64.15 -37.99 -3.83
C GLU A 33 64.69 -36.71 -3.14
N ASN A 34 65.12 -35.74 -3.95
CA ASN A 34 65.65 -34.46 -3.44
C ASN A 34 64.57 -33.67 -2.71
N ALA A 35 64.84 -33.26 -1.49
CA ALA A 35 63.88 -32.57 -0.63
C ALA A 35 63.35 -31.26 -1.27
N LEU A 36 64.21 -30.52 -1.97
CA LEU A 36 63.78 -29.27 -2.64
C LEU A 36 62.87 -29.54 -3.84
N GLU A 37 63.16 -30.54 -4.65
CA GLU A 37 62.35 -30.95 -5.78
C GLU A 37 60.97 -31.46 -5.31
N MET A 38 60.94 -32.26 -4.27
CA MET A 38 59.70 -32.77 -3.69
C MET A 38 58.86 -31.66 -3.04
N LEU A 39 59.48 -30.66 -2.40
CA LEU A 39 58.79 -29.53 -1.90
C LEU A 39 58.12 -28.72 -3.04
N MET A 40 58.89 -28.43 -4.10
CA MET A 40 58.36 -27.71 -5.27
C MET A 40 57.22 -28.46 -5.96
N THR A 41 57.34 -29.78 -6.12
CA THR A 41 56.33 -30.65 -6.71
C THR A 41 55.06 -30.66 -5.85
N SER A 42 55.20 -30.80 -4.52
CA SER A 42 54.10 -30.86 -3.58
C SER A 42 53.36 -29.52 -3.51
N VAL A 43 54.07 -28.38 -3.50
CA VAL A 43 53.48 -27.07 -3.55
C VAL A 43 52.76 -26.81 -4.88
N SER A 44 53.36 -27.22 -6.01
CA SER A 44 52.72 -27.12 -7.33
C SER A 44 51.43 -27.92 -7.41
N LEU A 45 51.39 -29.12 -6.80
CA LEU A 45 50.18 -29.93 -6.72
C LEU A 45 49.11 -29.30 -5.86
N ALA A 46 49.51 -28.66 -4.72
CA ALA A 46 48.55 -27.93 -3.87
C ALA A 46 47.92 -26.75 -4.59
N VAL A 47 48.70 -25.94 -5.29
CA VAL A 47 48.22 -24.82 -6.09
C VAL A 47 47.25 -25.29 -7.18
N ALA A 48 47.58 -26.37 -7.88
CA ALA A 48 46.72 -26.95 -8.92
C ALA A 48 45.39 -27.53 -8.38
N ALA A 49 45.35 -27.89 -7.09
CA ALA A 49 44.13 -28.42 -6.45
C ALA A 49 43.16 -27.32 -5.97
N VAL A 50 43.56 -26.05 -5.93
CA VAL A 50 42.71 -24.95 -5.50
C VAL A 50 41.86 -24.48 -6.70
N PRO A 51 40.53 -24.53 -6.60
CA PRO A 51 39.65 -24.09 -7.69
C PRO A 51 39.54 -22.55 -7.72
N GLU A 52 40.57 -21.84 -8.17
CA GLU A 52 40.65 -20.37 -8.19
C GLU A 52 39.52 -19.70 -8.98
N GLY A 53 39.02 -20.39 -10.02
CA GLY A 53 37.92 -19.88 -10.86
C GLY A 53 36.54 -19.86 -10.19
N LEU A 54 36.33 -20.60 -9.10
CA LEU A 54 35.00 -20.77 -8.51
C LEU A 54 34.43 -19.45 -7.95
N ALA A 55 35.22 -18.69 -7.23
CA ALA A 55 34.81 -17.40 -6.69
C ALA A 55 34.49 -16.36 -7.79
N ALA A 56 35.29 -16.36 -8.86
CA ALA A 56 35.07 -15.49 -10.01
C ALA A 56 33.78 -15.85 -10.77
N ILE A 57 33.52 -17.13 -11.02
CA ILE A 57 32.31 -17.61 -11.69
C ILE A 57 31.07 -17.23 -10.89
N VAL A 58 31.05 -17.47 -9.58
CA VAL A 58 29.91 -17.08 -8.71
C VAL A 58 29.65 -15.59 -8.74
N THR A 59 30.71 -14.78 -8.65
CA THR A 59 30.55 -13.31 -8.73
C THR A 59 29.95 -12.87 -10.07
N ILE A 60 30.41 -13.48 -11.18
CA ILE A 60 29.87 -13.18 -12.53
C ILE A 60 28.40 -13.57 -12.62
N VAL A 61 28.01 -14.77 -12.14
CA VAL A 61 26.63 -15.24 -12.18
C VAL A 61 25.72 -14.32 -11.35
N LEU A 62 26.15 -13.93 -10.15
CA LEU A 62 25.38 -13.00 -9.31
C LEU A 62 25.29 -11.60 -9.96
N ALA A 63 26.36 -11.14 -10.63
CA ALA A 63 26.33 -9.86 -11.34
C ALA A 63 25.37 -9.88 -12.55
N LEU A 64 25.31 -10.98 -13.28
CA LEU A 64 24.33 -11.19 -14.36
C LEU A 64 22.90 -11.24 -13.82
N GLY A 65 22.67 -11.92 -12.68
CA GLY A 65 21.40 -11.93 -11.98
C GLY A 65 20.95 -10.52 -11.59
N MET A 66 21.83 -9.70 -10.98
CA MET A 66 21.54 -8.31 -10.69
C MET A 66 21.18 -7.48 -11.93
N GLN A 67 21.89 -7.70 -13.02
CA GLN A 67 21.61 -7.01 -14.29
C GLN A 67 20.21 -7.37 -14.81
N GLN A 68 19.81 -8.62 -14.70
CA GLN A 68 18.48 -9.08 -15.12
C GLN A 68 17.38 -8.49 -14.22
N MET A 69 17.57 -8.50 -12.90
CA MET A 69 16.64 -7.89 -11.94
C MET A 69 16.49 -6.38 -12.15
N SER A 70 17.59 -5.69 -12.45
CA SER A 70 17.55 -4.25 -12.77
C SER A 70 16.72 -3.96 -14.03
N ARG A 71 16.74 -4.83 -15.05
CA ARG A 71 15.85 -4.72 -16.22
C ARG A 71 14.38 -4.92 -15.87
N GLN A 72 14.10 -5.65 -14.79
CA GLN A 72 12.78 -5.86 -14.23
C GLN A 72 12.40 -4.82 -13.16
N ARG A 73 13.10 -3.66 -13.10
CA ARG A 73 12.83 -2.56 -12.16
C ARG A 73 13.16 -2.85 -10.69
N ALA A 74 13.92 -3.92 -10.41
CA ALA A 74 14.42 -4.27 -9.09
C ALA A 74 15.93 -3.99 -9.02
N ILE A 75 16.32 -2.96 -8.28
CA ILE A 75 17.73 -2.59 -8.10
C ILE A 75 18.26 -3.27 -6.84
N ILE A 76 19.17 -4.20 -7.03
CA ILE A 76 19.86 -4.89 -5.93
C ILE A 76 21.06 -4.05 -5.46
N ARG A 77 21.16 -3.81 -4.18
CA ARG A 77 22.25 -3.04 -3.55
C ARG A 77 23.39 -3.89 -3.00
N ARG A 78 23.13 -5.17 -2.72
CA ARG A 78 24.10 -6.11 -2.15
C ARG A 78 24.06 -7.43 -2.90
N LEU A 79 25.21 -7.90 -3.38
CA LEU A 79 25.33 -9.17 -4.14
C LEU A 79 24.68 -10.39 -3.45
N PRO A 80 24.83 -10.60 -2.12
CA PRO A 80 24.22 -11.74 -1.47
C PRO A 80 22.70 -11.75 -1.48
N ALA A 81 22.07 -10.59 -1.68
CA ALA A 81 20.61 -10.47 -1.72
C ALA A 81 20.00 -11.22 -2.93
N VAL A 82 20.72 -11.36 -4.04
CA VAL A 82 20.26 -12.13 -5.21
C VAL A 82 19.99 -13.59 -4.85
N GLU A 83 20.92 -14.21 -4.12
CA GLU A 83 20.79 -15.59 -3.66
C GLU A 83 19.65 -15.75 -2.64
N THR A 84 19.61 -14.83 -1.66
CA THR A 84 18.62 -14.87 -0.58
C THR A 84 17.22 -14.65 -1.12
N LEU A 85 17.05 -13.80 -2.16
CA LEU A 85 15.78 -13.55 -2.82
C LEU A 85 15.20 -14.84 -3.43
N GLY A 86 16.03 -15.64 -4.11
CA GLY A 86 15.62 -16.93 -4.67
C GLY A 86 15.31 -18.02 -3.63
N ALA A 87 15.68 -17.79 -2.36
CA ALA A 87 15.39 -18.70 -1.24
C ALA A 87 14.23 -18.22 -0.37
N THR A 88 13.59 -17.09 -0.72
CA THR A 88 12.51 -16.47 0.06
C THR A 88 11.29 -17.39 0.16
N THR A 89 10.77 -17.53 1.38
CA THR A 89 9.57 -18.35 1.67
C THR A 89 8.40 -17.50 2.19
N ILE A 90 8.68 -16.34 2.77
CA ILE A 90 7.67 -15.39 3.28
C ILE A 90 7.94 -14.01 2.69
N ILE A 91 6.90 -13.34 2.20
CA ILE A 91 6.96 -11.92 1.81
C ILE A 91 6.02 -11.13 2.73
N CYS A 92 6.56 -10.41 3.68
CA CYS A 92 5.84 -9.45 4.50
C CYS A 92 5.71 -8.14 3.72
N SER A 93 4.52 -7.84 3.22
CA SER A 93 4.29 -6.66 2.39
C SER A 93 3.46 -5.61 3.11
N ASP A 94 3.91 -4.37 3.10
CA ASP A 94 3.03 -3.24 3.43
C ASP A 94 1.90 -3.16 2.38
N LYS A 95 0.71 -2.75 2.82
CA LYS A 95 -0.44 -2.60 1.93
C LYS A 95 -0.29 -1.39 1.03
N THR A 96 -0.15 -0.20 1.66
CA THR A 96 -0.27 1.10 0.98
C THR A 96 0.92 1.35 0.06
N GLY A 97 0.65 1.70 -1.19
CA GLY A 97 1.68 2.00 -2.19
C GLY A 97 2.41 0.78 -2.77
N THR A 98 2.35 -0.38 -2.12
CA THR A 98 3.00 -1.62 -2.57
C THR A 98 1.99 -2.60 -3.18
N LEU A 99 0.99 -3.04 -2.39
CA LEU A 99 -0.10 -3.88 -2.87
C LEU A 99 -1.22 -3.07 -3.52
N THR A 100 -1.33 -1.80 -3.14
CA THR A 100 -2.33 -0.84 -3.64
C THR A 100 -1.66 0.27 -4.44
N LYS A 101 -2.48 1.02 -5.20
CA LYS A 101 -2.00 2.10 -6.08
C LYS A 101 -1.57 3.35 -5.31
N ASN A 102 -1.87 3.44 -4.00
CA ASN A 102 -1.73 4.65 -3.18
C ASN A 102 -2.52 5.84 -3.75
N GLU A 103 -3.63 5.54 -4.41
CA GLU A 103 -4.52 6.50 -5.04
C GLU A 103 -5.94 6.26 -4.53
N MET A 104 -6.46 7.18 -3.75
CA MET A 104 -7.86 7.07 -3.34
C MET A 104 -8.76 7.16 -4.55
N THR A 105 -9.77 6.31 -4.61
CA THR A 105 -10.77 6.30 -5.68
C THR A 105 -12.17 6.17 -5.08
N VAL A 106 -13.14 6.97 -5.56
CA VAL A 106 -14.55 6.77 -5.23
C VAL A 106 -15.03 5.53 -5.99
N VAL A 107 -15.41 4.50 -5.25
CA VAL A 107 -15.83 3.21 -5.82
C VAL A 107 -17.33 2.97 -5.68
N ALA A 108 -17.98 3.61 -4.70
CA ALA A 108 -19.39 3.45 -4.43
C ALA A 108 -19.96 4.69 -3.72
N GLY A 109 -21.26 4.71 -3.50
CA GLY A 109 -21.91 5.70 -2.67
C GLY A 109 -23.38 5.36 -2.40
N TYR A 110 -24.06 6.29 -1.74
CA TYR A 110 -25.46 6.15 -1.34
C TYR A 110 -26.18 7.48 -1.55
N VAL A 111 -27.24 7.46 -2.33
CA VAL A 111 -28.10 8.61 -2.63
C VAL A 111 -29.52 8.13 -2.86
N ASN A 112 -30.53 8.90 -2.47
CA ASN A 112 -31.95 8.55 -2.69
C ASN A 112 -32.34 7.14 -2.19
N ASP A 113 -31.83 6.74 -1.02
CA ASP A 113 -32.06 5.41 -0.44
C ASP A 113 -31.51 4.24 -1.30
N GLN A 114 -30.62 4.54 -2.26
CA GLN A 114 -30.03 3.58 -3.17
C GLN A 114 -28.52 3.59 -3.07
N ARG A 115 -27.94 2.41 -2.99
CA ARG A 115 -26.51 2.23 -3.16
C ARG A 115 -26.16 2.18 -4.64
N PHE A 116 -25.10 2.87 -5.03
CA PHE A 116 -24.56 2.84 -6.39
C PHE A 116 -23.06 2.44 -6.37
N GLN A 117 -22.58 1.99 -7.51
CA GLN A 117 -21.14 1.72 -7.72
C GLN A 117 -20.64 2.59 -8.87
N LEU A 118 -19.41 3.10 -8.69
CA LEU A 118 -18.66 3.89 -9.68
C LEU A 118 -17.48 3.11 -10.24
N SER A 119 -17.64 1.80 -10.47
CA SER A 119 -16.61 0.94 -11.06
C SER A 119 -16.91 0.61 -12.51
N GLY A 120 -15.94 0.82 -13.40
CA GLY A 120 -16.04 0.55 -14.86
C GLY A 120 -16.59 1.70 -15.68
N ASP A 121 -16.79 1.45 -16.99
CA ASP A 121 -17.24 2.45 -17.98
C ASP A 121 -18.77 2.61 -18.06
N ARG A 122 -19.54 2.00 -17.14
CA ARG A 122 -21.00 2.04 -17.18
C ARG A 122 -21.57 3.10 -16.24
N PHE A 123 -21.71 4.31 -16.76
CA PHE A 123 -22.38 5.42 -16.06
C PHE A 123 -23.87 5.59 -16.44
N SER A 124 -24.44 4.66 -17.22
CA SER A 124 -25.79 4.80 -17.79
C SER A 124 -26.95 4.47 -16.82
N GLU A 125 -26.66 3.99 -15.61
CA GLU A 125 -27.67 3.60 -14.60
C GLU A 125 -27.43 4.25 -13.24
N LEU A 126 -26.93 5.48 -13.23
CA LEU A 126 -26.69 6.18 -11.97
C LEU A 126 -28.00 6.73 -11.40
N PRO A 127 -28.23 6.61 -10.08
CA PRO A 127 -29.46 7.09 -9.45
C PRO A 127 -29.61 8.60 -9.53
N ASP A 128 -30.84 9.07 -9.54
CA ASP A 128 -31.14 10.49 -9.44
C ASP A 128 -30.47 11.13 -8.21
N GLY A 129 -29.93 12.33 -8.37
CA GLY A 129 -29.24 13.06 -7.30
C GLY A 129 -27.73 12.81 -7.21
N ILE A 130 -27.18 11.85 -7.97
CA ILE A 130 -25.74 11.63 -7.97
C ILE A 130 -24.96 12.82 -8.53
N GLU A 131 -25.51 13.52 -9.52
CA GLU A 131 -24.87 14.72 -10.09
C GLU A 131 -24.67 15.78 -9.00
N SER A 132 -25.71 16.09 -8.23
CA SER A 132 -25.62 17.07 -7.12
C SER A 132 -24.63 16.61 -6.03
N LEU A 133 -24.60 15.31 -5.72
CA LEU A 133 -23.64 14.74 -4.78
C LEU A 133 -22.20 14.92 -5.25
N LEU A 134 -21.92 14.61 -6.52
CA LEU A 134 -20.56 14.70 -7.09
C LEU A 134 -20.15 16.18 -7.33
N VAL A 135 -21.06 17.04 -7.78
CA VAL A 135 -20.84 18.48 -7.87
C VAL A 135 -20.46 19.06 -6.49
N ALA A 136 -21.24 18.75 -5.45
CA ALA A 136 -20.98 19.23 -4.11
C ALA A 136 -19.63 18.67 -3.58
N SER A 137 -19.32 17.41 -3.86
CA SER A 137 -18.04 16.77 -3.49
C SER A 137 -16.85 17.43 -4.17
N ALA A 138 -16.98 17.82 -5.45
CA ALA A 138 -15.92 18.47 -6.22
C ALA A 138 -15.73 19.93 -5.84
N LEU A 139 -16.79 20.64 -5.47
CA LEU A 139 -16.73 22.05 -5.07
C LEU A 139 -16.25 22.24 -3.63
N ALA A 140 -16.67 21.38 -2.69
CA ALA A 140 -16.16 21.39 -1.32
C ALA A 140 -14.78 20.71 -1.25
N ASN A 141 -13.76 21.29 -1.92
CA ASN A 141 -12.52 20.58 -2.23
C ASN A 141 -11.38 21.54 -2.52
N ASP A 142 -10.16 21.24 -2.04
CA ASP A 142 -8.97 22.05 -2.28
C ASP A 142 -8.04 21.44 -3.34
N ALA A 143 -8.22 20.16 -3.69
CA ALA A 143 -7.44 19.53 -4.74
C ALA A 143 -7.78 20.10 -6.13
N ARG A 144 -6.86 19.95 -7.08
CA ARG A 144 -6.98 20.46 -8.46
C ARG A 144 -6.53 19.39 -9.45
N LEU A 145 -7.09 19.44 -10.67
CA LEU A 145 -6.64 18.64 -11.78
C LEU A 145 -5.76 19.48 -12.71
N GLU A 146 -4.53 19.02 -12.95
CA GLU A 146 -3.61 19.60 -13.92
C GLU A 146 -3.33 18.61 -15.06
N PRO A 147 -3.29 19.05 -16.31
CA PRO A 147 -2.93 18.19 -17.44
C PRO A 147 -1.43 17.89 -17.40
N GLU A 148 -1.08 16.62 -17.60
CA GLU A 148 0.30 16.17 -17.84
C GLU A 148 0.62 16.17 -19.35
N ASP A 149 1.92 16.15 -19.68
CA ASP A 149 2.42 16.13 -21.05
C ASP A 149 1.95 14.89 -21.86
N ASN A 150 1.58 13.83 -21.17
CA ASN A 150 1.06 12.58 -21.76
C ASN A 150 -0.47 12.61 -22.04
N GLY A 151 -1.14 13.73 -21.74
CA GLY A 151 -2.60 13.90 -21.89
C GLY A 151 -3.41 13.33 -20.72
N GLN A 152 -2.77 12.78 -19.70
CA GLN A 152 -3.44 12.36 -18.46
C GLN A 152 -3.65 13.55 -17.53
N MET A 153 -4.61 13.45 -16.61
CA MET A 153 -4.86 14.46 -15.60
C MET A 153 -4.20 14.04 -14.29
N ARG A 154 -3.37 14.92 -13.74
CA ARG A 154 -2.74 14.72 -12.43
C ARG A 154 -3.53 15.44 -11.36
N VAL A 155 -3.72 14.75 -10.23
CA VAL A 155 -4.29 15.35 -9.01
C VAL A 155 -3.19 16.05 -8.23
N ILE A 156 -3.46 17.31 -7.83
CA ILE A 156 -2.62 18.06 -6.89
C ILE A 156 -3.45 18.37 -5.66
N GLY A 157 -3.01 17.92 -4.48
CA GLY A 157 -3.70 18.08 -3.20
C GLY A 157 -3.83 16.76 -2.44
N ASP A 158 -4.72 16.72 -1.46
CA ASP A 158 -5.00 15.51 -0.67
C ASP A 158 -5.57 14.39 -1.55
N PRO A 159 -5.10 13.13 -1.42
CA PRO A 159 -5.58 12.01 -2.24
C PRO A 159 -7.09 11.75 -2.13
N THR A 160 -7.68 11.94 -0.94
CA THR A 160 -9.11 11.78 -0.72
C THR A 160 -9.91 12.83 -1.50
N GLU A 161 -9.42 14.07 -1.49
CA GLU A 161 -10.02 15.17 -2.23
C GLU A 161 -9.85 14.99 -3.73
N GLY A 162 -8.69 14.54 -4.17
CA GLY A 162 -8.43 14.18 -5.56
C GLY A 162 -9.37 13.11 -6.10
N ALA A 163 -9.70 12.12 -5.27
CA ALA A 163 -10.67 11.08 -5.63
C ALA A 163 -12.05 11.64 -5.93
N LEU A 164 -12.50 12.63 -5.16
CA LEU A 164 -13.80 13.28 -5.34
C LEU A 164 -13.88 14.05 -6.66
N ILE A 165 -12.83 14.82 -6.98
CA ILE A 165 -12.73 15.56 -8.25
C ILE A 165 -12.69 14.60 -9.43
N MET A 166 -11.89 13.52 -9.33
CA MET A 166 -11.79 12.50 -10.38
C MET A 166 -13.12 11.79 -10.60
N ALA A 167 -13.89 11.52 -9.53
CA ALA A 167 -15.22 10.92 -9.65
C ALA A 167 -16.19 11.84 -10.43
N ALA A 168 -16.17 13.13 -10.15
CA ALA A 168 -16.96 14.12 -10.89
C ALA A 168 -16.54 14.17 -12.38
N ALA A 169 -15.24 14.21 -12.67
CA ALA A 169 -14.72 14.23 -14.03
C ALA A 169 -15.11 12.98 -14.83
N ARG A 170 -15.10 11.79 -14.22
CA ARG A 170 -15.49 10.52 -14.84
C ARG A 170 -16.97 10.50 -15.30
N VAL A 171 -17.86 11.19 -14.61
CA VAL A 171 -19.27 11.30 -15.01
C VAL A 171 -19.53 12.49 -15.95
N GLY A 172 -18.46 13.12 -16.47
CA GLY A 172 -18.56 14.22 -17.43
C GLY A 172 -18.75 15.62 -16.83
N LEU A 173 -18.60 15.75 -15.51
CA LEU A 173 -18.61 17.05 -14.81
C LEU A 173 -17.21 17.65 -14.87
N ASP A 174 -17.02 18.75 -15.59
CA ASP A 174 -15.73 19.45 -15.67
C ASP A 174 -15.51 20.29 -14.39
N PRO A 175 -14.52 19.96 -13.51
CA PRO A 175 -14.28 20.69 -12.28
C PRO A 175 -13.91 22.16 -12.49
N ARG A 176 -13.29 22.51 -13.62
CA ARG A 176 -12.93 23.90 -13.94
C ARG A 176 -14.18 24.71 -14.25
N ARG A 177 -15.11 24.12 -15.01
CA ARG A 177 -16.39 24.73 -15.32
C ARG A 177 -17.23 24.88 -14.06
N LEU A 178 -17.26 23.85 -13.19
CA LEU A 178 -17.97 23.93 -11.91
C LEU A 178 -17.45 25.07 -11.04
N SER A 179 -16.14 25.28 -10.95
CA SER A 179 -15.54 26.38 -10.18
C SER A 179 -15.87 27.76 -10.76
N THR A 180 -16.12 27.86 -12.08
CA THR A 180 -16.56 29.10 -12.74
C THR A 180 -18.06 29.35 -12.54
N ASP A 181 -18.88 28.32 -12.65
CA ASP A 181 -20.34 28.39 -12.51
C ASP A 181 -20.73 28.59 -11.02
N PHE A 182 -19.95 28.10 -10.09
CA PHE A 182 -20.17 28.20 -8.63
C PHE A 182 -18.93 28.74 -7.92
N PRO A 183 -18.64 30.04 -8.05
CA PRO A 183 -17.45 30.63 -7.48
C PRO A 183 -17.43 30.46 -5.95
N ARG A 184 -16.29 30.00 -5.43
CA ARG A 184 -16.05 29.90 -4.00
C ARG A 184 -15.75 31.27 -3.43
N LEU A 185 -16.56 31.69 -2.49
CA LEU A 185 -16.48 33.02 -1.88
C LEU A 185 -15.78 33.00 -0.51
N ASN A 186 -15.95 31.91 0.24
CA ASN A 186 -15.37 31.73 1.56
C ASN A 186 -15.29 30.24 1.94
N GLU A 187 -14.63 29.93 3.06
CA GLU A 187 -14.51 28.56 3.56
C GLU A 187 -14.31 28.48 5.07
N ILE A 188 -14.62 27.30 5.61
CA ILE A 188 -14.15 26.83 6.91
C ILE A 188 -13.32 25.57 6.61
N PRO A 189 -11.97 25.64 6.72
CA PRO A 189 -11.08 24.53 6.38
C PRO A 189 -11.39 23.26 7.18
N PHE A 190 -10.92 22.12 6.70
CA PHE A 190 -11.03 20.86 7.43
C PHE A 190 -10.33 20.95 8.79
N ASP A 191 -11.00 20.46 9.80
CA ASP A 191 -10.47 20.35 11.16
C ASP A 191 -10.70 18.94 11.69
N SER A 192 -9.65 18.33 12.26
CA SER A 192 -9.65 16.93 12.69
C SER A 192 -10.50 16.63 13.93
N GLU A 193 -10.74 17.63 14.78
CA GLU A 193 -11.63 17.49 15.95
C GLU A 193 -13.09 17.59 15.50
N ARG A 194 -13.37 18.55 14.62
CA ARG A 194 -14.70 18.80 14.05
C ARG A 194 -15.05 17.78 12.94
N LYS A 195 -14.05 17.22 12.26
CA LYS A 195 -14.15 16.25 11.16
C LYS A 195 -14.98 16.73 9.96
N LEU A 196 -15.11 18.02 9.76
CA LEU A 196 -15.88 18.65 8.69
C LEU A 196 -15.03 19.69 7.96
N MET A 197 -15.40 19.95 6.70
CA MET A 197 -14.97 21.06 5.87
C MET A 197 -16.20 21.70 5.25
N THR A 198 -16.27 23.04 5.21
CA THR A 198 -17.39 23.76 4.61
C THR A 198 -16.88 24.84 3.68
N THR A 199 -17.46 24.91 2.47
CA THR A 199 -17.19 25.95 1.48
C THR A 199 -18.46 26.74 1.20
N PHE A 200 -18.31 28.04 0.92
CA PHE A 200 -19.40 28.97 0.61
C PHE A 200 -19.30 29.42 -0.83
N HIS A 201 -20.40 29.33 -1.57
CA HIS A 201 -20.45 29.53 -3.01
C HIS A 201 -21.55 30.50 -3.40
N GLY A 202 -21.30 31.26 -4.50
CA GLY A 202 -22.33 31.94 -5.26
C GLY A 202 -22.99 30.98 -6.27
N HIS A 203 -24.23 31.26 -6.66
CA HIS A 203 -24.99 30.42 -7.57
C HIS A 203 -24.88 30.90 -9.01
N GLY A 204 -24.41 30.05 -9.93
CA GLY A 204 -24.27 30.34 -11.35
C GLY A 204 -25.44 29.91 -12.25
N GLY A 205 -26.53 29.38 -11.69
CA GLY A 205 -27.79 29.18 -12.40
C GLY A 205 -27.88 28.02 -13.38
N ASN A 206 -27.00 27.00 -13.34
CA ASN A 206 -26.97 25.89 -14.31
C ASN A 206 -27.83 24.66 -13.93
N GLY A 207 -28.57 24.72 -12.81
CA GLY A 207 -29.49 23.65 -12.38
C GLY A 207 -28.82 22.38 -11.82
N LEU A 208 -27.51 22.33 -11.69
CA LEU A 208 -26.77 21.17 -11.14
C LEU A 208 -26.91 21.05 -9.63
N MET A 209 -27.09 22.19 -8.93
CA MET A 209 -27.38 22.20 -7.51
C MET A 209 -28.90 22.33 -7.27
N PRO A 210 -29.45 21.61 -6.27
CA PRO A 210 -30.88 21.57 -5.98
C PRO A 210 -31.36 22.80 -5.17
N THR A 211 -30.92 23.99 -5.56
CA THR A 211 -31.27 25.25 -4.94
C THR A 211 -31.39 26.36 -5.98
N SER A 212 -32.31 27.30 -5.78
CA SER A 212 -32.42 28.54 -6.53
C SER A 212 -31.93 29.75 -5.74
N ALA A 213 -31.44 29.53 -4.53
CA ALA A 213 -30.93 30.62 -3.67
C ALA A 213 -29.64 31.22 -4.28
N GLU A 214 -29.40 32.50 -4.04
CA GLU A 214 -28.23 33.22 -4.54
C GLU A 214 -26.91 32.68 -3.99
N PHE A 215 -26.95 32.12 -2.78
CA PHE A 215 -25.78 31.55 -2.10
C PHE A 215 -26.09 30.20 -1.49
N PHE A 216 -25.07 29.39 -1.34
CA PHE A 216 -25.17 28.11 -0.61
C PHE A 216 -23.82 27.71 0.01
N THR A 217 -23.88 26.91 1.07
CA THR A 217 -22.73 26.23 1.64
C THR A 217 -22.75 24.75 1.28
N LEU A 218 -21.56 24.20 1.09
CA LEU A 218 -21.32 22.76 0.92
C LEU A 218 -20.47 22.27 2.09
N THR A 219 -20.93 21.21 2.74
CA THR A 219 -20.22 20.62 3.87
C THR A 219 -19.93 19.16 3.57
N LYS A 220 -18.68 18.74 3.73
CA LYS A 220 -18.27 17.33 3.64
C LYS A 220 -17.56 16.91 4.92
N GLY A 221 -17.64 15.63 5.27
CA GLY A 221 -16.88 15.07 6.38
C GLY A 221 -17.38 13.74 6.90
N ALA A 222 -17.07 13.44 8.16
CA ALA A 222 -17.44 12.19 8.80
C ALA A 222 -18.94 11.99 8.88
N PRO A 223 -19.50 10.85 8.43
CA PRO A 223 -20.94 10.64 8.36
C PRO A 223 -21.66 10.79 9.69
N ASP A 224 -21.08 10.27 10.78
CA ASP A 224 -21.62 10.35 12.14
C ASP A 224 -21.81 11.80 12.62
N VAL A 225 -20.87 12.65 12.30
CA VAL A 225 -20.91 14.08 12.67
C VAL A 225 -21.84 14.85 11.73
N LEU A 226 -21.67 14.70 10.42
CA LEU A 226 -22.41 15.51 9.45
C LEU A 226 -23.92 15.21 9.50
N ILE A 227 -24.32 13.94 9.59
CA ILE A 227 -25.73 13.55 9.63
C ILE A 227 -26.44 14.10 10.89
N SER A 228 -25.72 14.23 12.02
CA SER A 228 -26.28 14.82 13.23
C SER A 228 -26.61 16.31 13.08
N ARG A 229 -26.03 16.99 12.08
CA ARG A 229 -26.25 18.43 11.78
C ARG A 229 -27.26 18.66 10.65
N CYS A 230 -27.80 17.57 10.08
CA CYS A 230 -28.79 17.61 9.01
C CYS A 230 -30.22 17.52 9.57
N ASP A 231 -31.10 18.43 9.15
CA ASP A 231 -32.53 18.41 9.42
C ASP A 231 -33.34 17.97 8.19
N LYS A 232 -32.70 17.98 7.03
CA LYS A 232 -33.32 17.77 5.73
C LYS A 232 -32.48 16.80 4.89
N ILE A 233 -33.12 16.21 3.89
CA ILE A 233 -32.50 15.35 2.88
C ILE A 233 -32.98 15.77 1.49
N LEU A 234 -32.09 15.67 0.50
CA LEU A 234 -32.49 15.72 -0.89
C LEU A 234 -32.98 14.33 -1.30
N TYR A 235 -34.27 14.22 -1.61
CA TYR A 235 -34.89 12.97 -2.04
C TYR A 235 -35.66 13.19 -3.34
N ASN A 236 -35.36 12.46 -4.40
CA ASN A 236 -35.96 12.61 -5.73
C ASN A 236 -36.04 14.08 -6.19
N ARG A 237 -34.94 14.81 -6.11
CA ARG A 237 -34.77 16.22 -6.48
C ARG A 237 -35.62 17.21 -5.64
N SER A 238 -36.23 16.76 -4.56
CA SER A 238 -36.99 17.57 -3.63
C SER A 238 -36.40 17.52 -2.23
N VAL A 239 -36.41 18.66 -1.54
CA VAL A 239 -35.94 18.72 -0.15
C VAL A 239 -37.06 18.26 0.77
N ALA A 240 -36.81 17.22 1.55
CA ALA A 240 -37.72 16.65 2.55
C ALA A 240 -37.12 16.73 3.96
N ALA A 241 -37.94 16.51 4.99
CA ALA A 241 -37.43 16.36 6.36
C ALA A 241 -36.64 15.08 6.51
N LEU A 242 -35.55 15.14 7.25
CA LEU A 242 -34.73 13.95 7.59
C LEU A 242 -35.27 13.38 8.91
N ASP A 243 -36.13 12.39 8.81
CA ASP A 243 -36.67 11.65 9.96
C ASP A 243 -35.68 10.59 10.49
N ASP A 244 -36.03 9.99 11.63
CA ASP A 244 -35.16 9.03 12.30
C ASP A 244 -35.00 7.71 11.50
N ASP A 245 -36.05 7.29 10.77
CA ASP A 245 -35.99 6.08 9.95
C ASP A 245 -35.03 6.25 8.78
N ILE A 246 -35.07 7.40 8.10
CA ILE A 246 -34.16 7.72 7.00
C ILE A 246 -32.74 7.85 7.56
N ARG A 247 -32.55 8.51 8.69
CA ARG A 247 -31.27 8.64 9.37
C ARG A 247 -30.67 7.28 9.70
N GLN A 248 -31.46 6.36 10.19
CA GLN A 248 -31.04 5.00 10.51
C GLN A 248 -30.60 4.23 9.24
N ARG A 249 -31.34 4.36 8.12
CA ARG A 249 -30.95 3.70 6.85
C ARG A 249 -29.63 4.27 6.31
N ILE A 250 -29.42 5.57 6.37
CA ILE A 250 -28.14 6.19 5.97
C ILE A 250 -27.00 5.65 6.85
N MET A 251 -27.19 5.55 8.15
CA MET A 251 -26.16 5.02 9.06
C MET A 251 -25.92 3.52 8.86
N GLN A 252 -26.92 2.74 8.48
CA GLN A 252 -26.74 1.34 8.08
C GLN A 252 -25.92 1.23 6.79
N ALA A 253 -26.19 2.09 5.79
CA ALA A 253 -25.39 2.13 4.57
C ALA A 253 -23.91 2.52 4.88
N ASN A 254 -23.68 3.51 5.75
CA ASN A 254 -22.34 3.86 6.21
C ASN A 254 -21.63 2.66 6.88
N THR A 255 -22.33 1.95 7.77
CA THR A 255 -21.78 0.77 8.44
C THR A 255 -21.45 -0.34 7.46
N SER A 256 -22.32 -0.59 6.45
CA SER A 256 -22.06 -1.57 5.40
C SER A 256 -20.79 -1.23 4.61
N PHE A 257 -20.62 0.03 4.18
CA PHE A 257 -19.41 0.47 3.50
C PHE A 257 -18.16 0.32 4.37
N ALA A 258 -18.24 0.66 5.65
CA ALA A 258 -17.13 0.50 6.59
C ALA A 258 -16.75 -0.98 6.78
N GLN A 259 -17.73 -1.90 6.82
CA GLN A 259 -17.48 -3.35 6.87
C GLN A 259 -16.83 -3.89 5.59
N GLU A 260 -17.07 -3.23 4.44
CA GLU A 260 -16.37 -3.53 3.18
C GLU A 260 -14.97 -2.88 3.12
N GLY A 261 -14.55 -2.19 4.17
CA GLY A 261 -13.26 -1.55 4.24
C GLY A 261 -13.16 -0.22 3.51
N LEU A 262 -14.29 0.38 3.15
CA LEU A 262 -14.33 1.65 2.44
C LEU A 262 -14.27 2.84 3.41
N ARG A 263 -13.54 3.87 3.03
CA ARG A 263 -13.58 5.17 3.70
C ARG A 263 -14.82 5.93 3.24
N VAL A 264 -15.68 6.34 4.16
CA VAL A 264 -16.93 7.01 3.82
C VAL A 264 -16.87 8.49 4.19
N LEU A 265 -17.31 9.32 3.27
CA LEU A 265 -17.59 10.74 3.50
C LEU A 265 -19.07 11.02 3.25
N ALA A 266 -19.67 11.81 4.13
CA ALA A 266 -20.99 12.40 3.91
C ALA A 266 -20.85 13.78 3.28
N VAL A 267 -21.84 14.16 2.49
CA VAL A 267 -21.92 15.46 1.81
C VAL A 267 -23.32 16.06 2.03
N ALA A 268 -23.36 17.33 2.34
CA ALA A 268 -24.59 18.10 2.54
C ALA A 268 -24.46 19.54 2.01
N PHE A 269 -25.58 20.21 1.84
CA PHE A 269 -25.62 21.62 1.49
C PHE A 269 -26.62 22.39 2.38
N ARG A 270 -26.51 23.70 2.35
CA ARG A 270 -27.51 24.61 2.90
C ARG A 270 -27.63 25.84 2.03
N SER A 271 -28.88 26.22 1.69
CA SER A 271 -29.21 27.43 0.91
C SER A 271 -29.28 28.68 1.79
N TRP A 272 -28.91 29.82 1.21
CA TRP A 272 -28.88 31.11 1.87
C TRP A 272 -29.46 32.18 0.94
N ASP A 273 -30.46 32.91 1.43
CA ASP A 273 -31.06 34.04 0.69
C ASP A 273 -30.15 35.28 0.69
N SER A 274 -29.23 35.37 1.65
CA SER A 274 -28.18 36.38 1.72
C SER A 274 -26.93 35.77 2.34
N SER A 275 -25.76 36.40 2.13
CA SER A 275 -24.51 35.97 2.76
C SER A 275 -24.67 35.94 4.29
N PRO A 276 -24.25 34.84 4.96
CA PRO A 276 -24.34 34.74 6.42
C PRO A 276 -23.48 35.85 7.08
N GLU A 277 -23.99 36.46 8.13
CA GLU A 277 -23.28 37.51 8.88
C GLU A 277 -21.92 37.04 9.43
N LYS A 278 -21.85 35.75 9.82
CA LYS A 278 -20.62 35.12 10.31
C LYS A 278 -20.42 33.80 9.60
N MET A 279 -19.21 33.62 9.10
CA MET A 279 -18.77 32.37 8.46
C MET A 279 -18.02 31.53 9.50
N ASP A 280 -18.73 31.01 10.50
CA ASP A 280 -18.22 30.10 11.51
C ASP A 280 -18.99 28.77 11.55
N SER A 281 -18.41 27.74 12.13
CA SER A 281 -18.99 26.40 12.18
C SER A 281 -20.31 26.31 12.93
N GLN A 282 -20.52 27.18 13.93
CA GLN A 282 -21.75 27.19 14.72
C GLN A 282 -22.93 27.77 13.94
N SER A 283 -22.66 28.75 13.06
CA SER A 283 -23.69 29.44 12.26
C SER A 283 -24.04 28.65 10.98
N VAL A 284 -23.05 28.08 10.29
CA VAL A 284 -23.26 27.54 8.93
C VAL A 284 -23.35 26.02 8.84
N GLU A 285 -22.81 25.28 9.84
CA GLU A 285 -22.81 23.81 9.83
C GLU A 285 -23.99 23.22 10.65
N GLN A 286 -25.15 23.85 10.61
CA GLN A 286 -26.38 23.39 11.22
C GLN A 286 -27.56 23.55 10.23
N GLY A 287 -28.62 22.76 10.41
CA GLY A 287 -29.78 22.82 9.52
C GLY A 287 -29.46 22.42 8.09
N LEU A 288 -28.51 21.49 7.92
CA LEU A 288 -28.02 21.05 6.63
C LEU A 288 -29.02 20.13 5.92
N THR A 289 -28.95 20.11 4.59
CA THR A 289 -29.67 19.16 3.74
C THR A 289 -28.70 18.11 3.27
N PHE A 290 -28.90 16.87 3.71
CA PHE A 290 -28.07 15.72 3.32
C PHE A 290 -28.22 15.42 1.83
N LEU A 291 -27.10 15.24 1.11
CA LEU A 291 -27.05 14.86 -0.30
C LEU A 291 -26.78 13.37 -0.50
N GLY A 292 -25.83 12.83 0.23
CA GLY A 292 -25.43 11.42 0.08
C GLY A 292 -24.14 11.07 0.79
N LEU A 293 -23.76 9.80 0.62
CA LEU A 293 -22.46 9.25 1.02
C LEU A 293 -21.63 8.94 -0.21
N VAL A 294 -20.33 9.22 -0.15
CA VAL A 294 -19.33 8.73 -1.09
C VAL A 294 -18.38 7.78 -0.36
N ALA A 295 -18.14 6.63 -0.97
CA ALA A 295 -17.29 5.59 -0.40
C ALA A 295 -16.03 5.43 -1.26
N LEU A 296 -14.87 5.52 -0.60
CA LEU A 296 -13.57 5.59 -1.24
C LEU A 296 -12.71 4.40 -0.80
N GLN A 297 -11.86 3.96 -1.71
CA GLN A 297 -10.89 2.90 -1.49
C GLN A 297 -9.56 3.27 -2.16
N ASP A 298 -8.46 2.81 -1.59
CA ASP A 298 -7.18 2.71 -2.27
C ASP A 298 -7.14 1.34 -2.97
N PRO A 299 -7.39 1.27 -4.30
CA PRO A 299 -7.59 0.02 -4.99
C PRO A 299 -6.28 -0.79 -5.06
N PRO A 300 -6.36 -2.13 -5.03
CA PRO A 300 -5.23 -2.98 -5.34
C PRO A 300 -4.68 -2.68 -6.74
N ARG A 301 -3.37 -2.88 -6.93
CA ARG A 301 -2.78 -2.87 -8.27
C ARG A 301 -3.28 -4.07 -9.07
N ASP A 302 -3.52 -3.88 -10.36
CA ASP A 302 -4.17 -4.88 -11.22
C ASP A 302 -3.38 -6.19 -11.31
N GLU A 303 -2.04 -6.10 -11.28
CA GLU A 303 -1.11 -7.23 -11.37
C GLU A 303 -0.88 -8.00 -10.05
N VAL A 304 -1.27 -7.43 -8.90
CA VAL A 304 -0.98 -8.03 -7.58
C VAL A 304 -1.69 -9.37 -7.39
N ARG A 305 -2.92 -9.51 -7.86
CA ARG A 305 -3.65 -10.79 -7.74
C ARG A 305 -2.90 -11.94 -8.43
N GLU A 306 -2.40 -11.69 -9.62
CA GLU A 306 -1.62 -12.69 -10.37
C GLU A 306 -0.27 -12.96 -9.70
N ALA A 307 0.42 -11.93 -9.20
CA ALA A 307 1.66 -12.08 -8.47
C ALA A 307 1.48 -12.90 -7.18
N VAL A 308 0.40 -12.68 -6.42
CA VAL A 308 0.06 -13.47 -5.23
C VAL A 308 -0.18 -14.94 -5.60
N ARG A 309 -0.87 -15.23 -6.72
CA ARG A 309 -1.07 -16.59 -7.21
C ARG A 309 0.26 -17.26 -7.55
N GLN A 310 1.18 -16.56 -8.19
CA GLN A 310 2.53 -17.04 -8.50
C GLN A 310 3.32 -17.33 -7.23
N CYS A 311 3.26 -16.47 -6.20
CA CYS A 311 3.87 -16.75 -4.91
C CYS A 311 3.43 -18.11 -4.35
N PHE A 312 2.12 -18.35 -4.22
CA PHE A 312 1.62 -19.62 -3.70
C PHE A 312 2.04 -20.82 -4.54
N SER A 313 2.06 -20.71 -5.88
CA SER A 313 2.52 -21.79 -6.77
C SER A 313 4.02 -22.11 -6.61
N ALA A 314 4.82 -21.12 -6.19
CA ALA A 314 6.23 -21.28 -5.88
C ALA A 314 6.51 -21.68 -4.42
N GLY A 315 5.46 -21.88 -3.58
CA GLY A 315 5.61 -22.18 -2.15
C GLY A 315 5.99 -20.96 -1.30
N ILE A 316 5.81 -19.76 -1.83
CA ILE A 316 6.05 -18.50 -1.12
C ILE A 316 4.71 -18.01 -0.53
N HIS A 317 4.71 -17.62 0.74
CA HIS A 317 3.52 -17.13 1.43
C HIS A 317 3.58 -15.60 1.61
N PRO A 318 2.77 -14.84 0.83
CA PRO A 318 2.64 -13.40 1.05
C PRO A 318 1.79 -13.11 2.29
N VAL A 319 2.25 -12.15 3.09
CA VAL A 319 1.62 -11.70 4.33
C VAL A 319 1.42 -10.19 4.24
N MET A 320 0.19 -9.75 4.46
CA MET A 320 -0.14 -8.32 4.45
C MET A 320 0.07 -7.72 5.84
N ILE A 321 0.79 -6.60 5.89
CA ILE A 321 1.01 -5.81 7.11
C ILE A 321 0.49 -4.39 6.85
N THR A 322 -0.40 -3.87 7.70
CA THR A 322 -1.02 -2.55 7.45
C THR A 322 -1.42 -1.82 8.73
N GLY A 323 -1.43 -0.50 8.68
CA GLY A 323 -2.04 0.37 9.69
C GLY A 323 -3.57 0.45 9.61
N ASP A 324 -4.20 -0.12 8.58
CA ASP A 324 -5.64 -0.08 8.37
C ASP A 324 -6.44 -0.88 9.40
N HIS A 325 -7.75 -0.60 9.44
CA HIS A 325 -8.69 -1.39 10.25
C HIS A 325 -8.72 -2.85 9.79
N LYS A 326 -9.00 -3.77 10.74
CA LYS A 326 -9.06 -5.21 10.50
C LYS A 326 -9.94 -5.60 9.31
N ASP A 327 -11.15 -5.03 9.25
CA ASP A 327 -12.13 -5.40 8.21
C ASP A 327 -11.68 -4.92 6.82
N THR A 328 -11.11 -3.71 6.73
CA THR A 328 -10.48 -3.18 5.51
C THR A 328 -9.35 -4.07 5.02
N ALA A 329 -8.43 -4.44 5.93
CA ALA A 329 -7.29 -5.27 5.59
C ALA A 329 -7.72 -6.66 5.09
N VAL A 330 -8.72 -7.28 5.74
CA VAL A 330 -9.28 -8.59 5.34
C VAL A 330 -10.00 -8.49 3.99
N ALA A 331 -10.77 -7.41 3.75
CA ALA A 331 -11.45 -7.21 2.47
C ALA A 331 -10.45 -7.15 1.30
N ILE A 332 -9.41 -6.34 1.43
CA ILE A 332 -8.35 -6.22 0.42
C ILE A 332 -7.58 -7.54 0.27
N ALA A 333 -7.22 -8.21 1.38
CA ALA A 333 -6.51 -9.49 1.33
C ALA A 333 -7.32 -10.58 0.61
N LYS A 334 -8.65 -10.59 0.75
CA LYS A 334 -9.56 -11.46 -0.03
C LYS A 334 -9.56 -11.11 -1.51
N GLU A 335 -9.64 -9.83 -1.83
CA GLU A 335 -9.67 -9.33 -3.20
C GLU A 335 -8.41 -9.71 -3.98
N ILE A 336 -7.22 -9.57 -3.37
CA ILE A 336 -5.94 -9.90 -4.00
C ILE A 336 -5.52 -11.37 -3.83
N GLY A 337 -6.29 -12.17 -3.09
CA GLY A 337 -6.07 -13.60 -2.94
C GLY A 337 -5.06 -14.03 -1.87
N ILE A 338 -4.57 -13.12 -1.02
CA ILE A 338 -3.72 -13.45 0.15
C ILE A 338 -4.52 -14.23 1.20
N TRP A 339 -5.80 -13.87 1.40
CA TRP A 339 -6.67 -14.51 2.38
C TRP A 339 -7.16 -15.88 1.94
N GLN A 340 -6.92 -16.91 2.76
CA GLN A 340 -7.45 -18.27 2.61
C GLN A 340 -8.37 -18.62 3.79
N ALA A 341 -9.26 -19.59 3.63
CA ALA A 341 -10.33 -19.88 4.60
C ALA A 341 -9.85 -20.24 6.03
N GLN A 342 -8.65 -20.81 6.14
CA GLN A 342 -8.03 -21.18 7.42
C GLN A 342 -7.14 -20.08 8.03
N ASN A 343 -6.96 -18.97 7.36
CA ASN A 343 -6.01 -17.95 7.78
C ASN A 343 -6.58 -17.09 8.91
N ARG A 344 -5.67 -16.54 9.72
CA ARG A 344 -5.97 -15.62 10.81
C ARG A 344 -5.61 -14.19 10.45
N VAL A 345 -6.29 -13.26 11.11
CA VAL A 345 -5.91 -11.86 11.17
C VAL A 345 -5.59 -11.51 12.61
N LEU A 346 -4.46 -10.82 12.83
CA LEU A 346 -4.10 -10.25 14.12
C LEU A 346 -4.11 -8.73 14.04
N THR A 347 -4.59 -8.11 15.10
CA THR A 347 -4.53 -6.66 15.29
C THR A 347 -3.31 -6.25 16.12
N GLY A 348 -2.88 -4.98 16.02
CA GLY A 348 -1.79 -4.46 16.85
C GLY A 348 -2.04 -4.65 18.35
N SER A 349 -3.28 -4.48 18.82
CA SER A 349 -3.64 -4.70 20.24
C SER A 349 -3.54 -6.17 20.65
N GLU A 350 -3.89 -7.11 19.77
CA GLU A 350 -3.69 -8.55 20.03
C GLU A 350 -2.20 -8.89 20.05
N LEU A 351 -1.40 -8.28 19.16
CA LEU A 351 0.06 -8.45 19.14
C LEU A 351 0.73 -7.90 20.41
N GLU A 352 0.29 -6.76 20.93
CA GLU A 352 0.81 -6.20 22.19
C GLU A 352 0.51 -7.09 23.39
N ALA A 353 -0.64 -7.76 23.39
CA ALA A 353 -1.04 -8.65 24.47
C ALA A 353 -0.32 -10.02 24.44
N MET A 354 0.34 -10.38 23.32
CA MET A 354 1.04 -11.64 23.13
C MET A 354 2.53 -11.53 23.45
N SER A 355 3.09 -12.59 24.07
CA SER A 355 4.54 -12.78 24.12
C SER A 355 5.12 -13.13 22.73
N ASP A 356 6.44 -12.98 22.57
CA ASP A 356 7.09 -13.35 21.31
C ASP A 356 6.97 -14.85 21.01
N ASP A 357 7.00 -15.71 22.03
CA ASP A 357 6.83 -17.15 21.86
C ASP A 357 5.40 -17.49 21.40
N GLN A 358 4.38 -16.82 21.95
CA GLN A 358 2.99 -16.99 21.50
C GLN A 358 2.78 -16.53 20.05
N LEU A 359 3.42 -15.43 19.67
CA LEU A 359 3.38 -14.96 18.28
C LEU A 359 4.06 -15.95 17.34
N GLU A 360 5.21 -16.50 17.76
CA GLU A 360 5.94 -17.52 17.02
C GLU A 360 5.02 -18.71 16.71
N ASP A 361 4.37 -19.29 17.72
CA ASP A 361 3.52 -20.48 17.58
C ASP A 361 2.38 -20.34 16.54
N ILE A 362 1.91 -19.12 16.29
CA ILE A 362 0.77 -18.88 15.40
C ILE A 362 1.12 -18.13 14.11
N ALA A 363 2.35 -17.63 13.96
CA ALA A 363 2.73 -16.76 12.83
C ALA A 363 2.40 -17.36 11.46
N GLU A 364 2.65 -18.66 11.26
CA GLU A 364 2.37 -19.35 9.99
C GLU A 364 0.86 -19.43 9.64
N GLN A 365 -0.02 -19.25 10.63
CA GLN A 365 -1.48 -19.23 10.43
C GLN A 365 -2.00 -17.83 10.10
N VAL A 366 -1.15 -16.78 10.20
CA VAL A 366 -1.56 -15.39 10.06
C VAL A 366 -1.17 -14.87 8.69
N SER A 367 -2.15 -14.44 7.89
CA SER A 367 -1.91 -13.82 6.58
C SER A 367 -2.06 -12.30 6.60
N VAL A 368 -2.68 -11.75 7.65
CA VAL A 368 -2.97 -10.32 7.74
C VAL A 368 -2.67 -9.81 9.14
N TYR A 369 -1.87 -8.76 9.22
CA TYR A 369 -1.63 -7.99 10.43
C TYR A 369 -2.19 -6.58 10.24
N ALA A 370 -3.20 -6.21 11.03
CA ALA A 370 -3.94 -4.96 10.91
C ALA A 370 -3.68 -4.02 12.10
N ARG A 371 -3.71 -2.70 11.90
CA ARG A 371 -3.43 -1.68 12.92
C ARG A 371 -2.11 -1.88 13.65
N VAL A 372 -1.09 -2.29 12.92
CA VAL A 372 0.24 -2.54 13.49
C VAL A 372 1.07 -1.25 13.59
N SER A 373 1.84 -1.17 14.68
CA SER A 373 2.89 -0.16 14.84
C SER A 373 4.20 -0.62 14.16
N PRO A 374 5.18 0.29 13.95
CA PRO A 374 6.49 -0.08 13.42
C PRO A 374 7.22 -1.16 14.24
N GLU A 375 7.07 -1.16 15.56
CA GLU A 375 7.66 -2.14 16.45
C GLU A 375 7.10 -3.54 16.22
N HIS A 376 5.81 -3.63 15.91
CA HIS A 376 5.16 -4.90 15.55
C HIS A 376 5.77 -5.52 14.30
N LYS A 377 6.13 -4.72 13.28
CA LYS A 377 6.76 -5.21 12.04
C LYS A 377 8.05 -5.98 12.34
N LEU A 378 8.86 -5.48 13.28
CA LEU A 378 10.08 -6.16 13.72
C LEU A 378 9.80 -7.51 14.40
N ARG A 379 8.79 -7.56 15.28
CA ARG A 379 8.37 -8.79 15.97
C ARG A 379 7.87 -9.85 14.98
N ILE A 380 7.05 -9.44 14.00
CA ILE A 380 6.52 -10.31 12.96
C ILE A 380 7.65 -10.95 12.15
N VAL A 381 8.62 -10.14 11.67
CA VAL A 381 9.79 -10.65 10.94
C VAL A 381 10.57 -11.65 11.78
N ASN A 382 10.82 -11.34 13.07
CA ASN A 382 11.53 -12.25 13.96
C ASN A 382 10.79 -13.58 14.18
N ALA A 383 9.47 -13.57 14.32
CA ALA A 383 8.66 -14.77 14.50
C ALA A 383 8.82 -15.75 13.31
N TYR A 384 8.68 -15.27 12.07
CA TYR A 384 8.91 -16.10 10.89
C TYR A 384 10.35 -16.62 10.78
N LYS A 385 11.34 -15.78 11.08
CA LYS A 385 12.76 -16.19 11.03
C LYS A 385 13.10 -17.29 12.03
N LYS A 386 12.48 -17.32 13.22
CA LYS A 386 12.67 -18.37 14.20
C LYS A 386 12.14 -19.74 13.72
N HIS A 387 11.09 -19.75 12.88
CA HIS A 387 10.61 -20.95 12.19
C HIS A 387 11.51 -21.41 11.03
N GLY A 388 12.61 -20.70 10.77
CA GLY A 388 13.53 -21.05 9.68
C GLY A 388 13.12 -20.53 8.31
N HIS A 389 12.10 -19.65 8.26
CA HIS A 389 11.71 -18.99 7.01
C HIS A 389 12.74 -17.95 6.58
N VAL A 390 12.91 -17.83 5.27
CA VAL A 390 13.63 -16.72 4.63
C VAL A 390 12.61 -15.62 4.34
N VAL A 391 12.75 -14.50 5.02
CA VAL A 391 11.75 -13.42 5.05
C VAL A 391 12.20 -12.23 4.21
N ALA A 392 11.40 -11.88 3.20
CA ALA A 392 11.44 -10.58 2.55
C ALA A 392 10.46 -9.62 3.26
N MET A 393 10.87 -8.37 3.49
CA MET A 393 10.03 -7.33 4.10
C MET A 393 10.03 -6.09 3.23
N THR A 394 8.85 -5.56 2.88
CA THR A 394 8.71 -4.28 2.18
C THR A 394 8.46 -3.13 3.13
N GLY A 395 8.88 -1.93 2.76
CA GLY A 395 8.59 -0.71 3.51
C GLY A 395 9.01 0.53 2.73
N ASP A 396 8.40 1.67 3.07
CA ASP A 396 8.65 2.96 2.45
C ASP A 396 9.04 4.06 3.45
N GLY A 397 8.69 3.88 4.73
CA GLY A 397 8.91 4.88 5.79
C GLY A 397 10.22 4.73 6.56
N VAL A 398 10.61 5.81 7.23
CA VAL A 398 11.73 5.79 8.22
C VAL A 398 11.47 4.74 9.29
N ASN A 399 10.22 4.56 9.68
CA ASN A 399 9.78 3.63 10.71
C ASN A 399 9.92 2.14 10.29
N ASP A 400 10.04 1.86 8.99
CA ASP A 400 10.22 0.51 8.47
C ASP A 400 11.68 0.08 8.45
N ALA A 401 12.63 1.02 8.49
CA ALA A 401 14.05 0.76 8.38
C ALA A 401 14.58 -0.33 9.35
N PRO A 402 14.15 -0.42 10.63
CA PRO A 402 14.55 -1.52 11.50
C PRO A 402 14.07 -2.89 11.03
N ALA A 403 12.83 -2.99 10.54
CA ALA A 403 12.25 -4.24 10.04
C ALA A 403 12.89 -4.66 8.71
N LEU A 404 13.13 -3.71 7.79
CA LEU A 404 13.85 -3.93 6.53
C LEU A 404 15.25 -4.49 6.79
N LYS A 405 15.99 -3.89 7.72
CA LYS A 405 17.34 -4.33 8.09
C LYS A 405 17.37 -5.68 8.80
N ARG A 406 16.28 -6.04 9.48
CA ARG A 406 16.17 -7.30 10.23
C ARG A 406 15.76 -8.47 9.34
N ALA A 407 14.99 -8.25 8.30
CA ALA A 407 14.61 -9.26 7.32
C ALA A 407 15.84 -9.90 6.67
N ASP A 408 15.67 -11.04 6.02
CA ASP A 408 16.74 -11.63 5.21
C ASP A 408 16.92 -10.85 3.91
N ILE A 409 15.82 -10.21 3.43
CA ILE A 409 15.83 -9.21 2.37
C ILE A 409 14.91 -8.05 2.75
N GLY A 410 15.48 -6.88 2.91
CA GLY A 410 14.75 -5.62 2.95
C GLY A 410 14.48 -5.10 1.55
N VAL A 411 13.23 -4.74 1.25
CA VAL A 411 12.78 -4.20 -0.03
C VAL A 411 12.20 -2.81 0.18
N ALA A 412 12.83 -1.78 -0.36
CA ALA A 412 12.34 -0.41 -0.26
C ALA A 412 11.65 0.03 -1.55
N MET A 413 10.69 0.95 -1.39
CA MET A 413 10.03 1.65 -2.50
C MET A 413 10.97 2.70 -3.08
N GLY A 414 11.05 2.81 -4.41
CA GLY A 414 11.94 3.72 -5.11
C GLY A 414 11.32 5.10 -5.31
N ILE A 415 10.00 5.18 -5.53
CA ILE A 415 9.26 6.42 -5.78
C ILE A 415 8.84 7.04 -4.44
N THR A 416 8.06 6.31 -3.64
CA THR A 416 7.50 6.81 -2.37
C THR A 416 8.44 6.62 -1.18
N GLY A 417 9.42 5.73 -1.29
CA GLY A 417 10.31 5.38 -0.19
C GLY A 417 11.22 6.51 0.25
N THR A 418 11.37 6.67 1.56
CA THR A 418 12.33 7.60 2.17
C THR A 418 13.77 7.12 1.98
N ASP A 419 14.73 8.04 2.05
CA ASP A 419 16.15 7.69 1.95
C ASP A 419 16.57 6.70 3.05
N ALA A 420 16.03 6.84 4.26
CA ALA A 420 16.29 5.90 5.36
C ALA A 420 15.81 4.46 5.06
N ALA A 421 14.63 4.31 4.45
CA ALA A 421 14.14 3.00 4.01
C ALA A 421 15.03 2.42 2.90
N LYS A 422 15.38 3.25 1.89
CA LYS A 422 16.28 2.86 0.80
C LYS A 422 17.67 2.46 1.30
N GLU A 423 18.23 3.16 2.29
CA GLU A 423 19.53 2.82 2.88
C GLU A 423 19.50 1.53 3.70
N ALA A 424 18.39 1.25 4.38
CA ALA A 424 18.21 0.04 5.17
C ALA A 424 18.00 -1.22 4.30
N ALA A 425 17.50 -1.05 3.07
CA ALA A 425 17.09 -2.14 2.19
C ALA A 425 18.25 -2.75 1.40
N ASP A 426 18.08 -4.02 1.02
CA ASP A 426 18.95 -4.77 0.13
C ASP A 426 18.53 -4.64 -1.34
N MET A 427 17.24 -4.34 -1.59
CA MET A 427 16.64 -4.15 -2.90
C MET A 427 15.76 -2.90 -2.91
N VAL A 428 15.75 -2.18 -4.03
CA VAL A 428 14.89 -1.01 -4.26
C VAL A 428 14.05 -1.23 -5.52
N LEU A 429 12.73 -1.09 -5.40
CA LEU A 429 11.79 -1.20 -6.53
C LEU A 429 11.61 0.17 -7.18
N THR A 430 11.89 0.30 -8.46
CA THR A 430 11.77 1.59 -9.16
C THR A 430 10.34 1.95 -9.55
N ASP A 431 9.39 1.03 -9.38
CA ASP A 431 7.96 1.17 -9.69
C ASP A 431 7.03 0.96 -8.48
N ASP A 432 7.61 0.77 -7.31
CA ASP A 432 6.89 0.52 -6.04
C ASP A 432 5.88 -0.64 -6.12
N ASN A 433 6.12 -1.64 -6.97
CA ASN A 433 5.14 -2.67 -7.28
C ASN A 433 5.51 -4.03 -6.68
N PHE A 434 4.58 -4.63 -5.92
CA PHE A 434 4.73 -5.97 -5.37
C PHE A 434 5.03 -7.02 -6.44
N ALA A 435 4.40 -6.92 -7.62
CA ALA A 435 4.61 -7.88 -8.71
C ALA A 435 6.08 -7.91 -9.19
N THR A 436 6.79 -6.79 -9.08
CA THR A 436 8.22 -6.70 -9.41
C THR A 436 9.08 -7.53 -8.47
N ILE A 437 8.70 -7.67 -7.18
CA ILE A 437 9.39 -8.56 -6.25
C ILE A 437 9.28 -10.01 -6.74
N VAL A 438 8.06 -10.40 -7.10
CA VAL A 438 7.77 -11.78 -7.57
C VAL A 438 8.49 -12.07 -8.89
N ALA A 439 8.47 -11.12 -9.83
CA ALA A 439 9.20 -11.25 -11.09
C ALA A 439 10.73 -11.34 -10.89
N ALA A 440 11.28 -10.69 -9.88
CA ALA A 440 12.70 -10.77 -9.55
C ALA A 440 13.10 -12.11 -8.90
N MET A 441 12.12 -12.86 -8.35
CA MET A 441 12.32 -14.22 -7.78
C MET A 441 12.23 -15.33 -8.85
N ALA A 442 11.58 -15.07 -9.99
CA ALA A 442 11.38 -16.02 -11.10
C ALA A 442 12.59 -16.06 -12.02
#